data_2bf80d65053662d61d3e3326a2f7d91c
#
_entry.id   2bf80d65053662d61d3e3326a2f7d91c
#
_cell.length_a   1.000
_cell.length_b   1.000
_cell.length_c   1.000
_cell.angle_alpha   90.00
_cell.angle_beta   90.00
_cell.angle_gamma   90.00
#
_symmetry.space_group_name_H-M   'P 1'
#
loop_
_entity.id
_entity.type
_entity.pdbx_description
1 polymer ?
#
loop_
_entity_poly.entity_id
_entity_poly.type
_entity_poly.pdbx_seq_one_letter_code
_entity_poly.pdbx_strand_id
1 'polypeptide(L)'
;KKRSDERIVLIDVIGELFKTYTLATVVYCGGSLVPRGGQNILEPAAWGKVVLYGPSMEDFTNEKALLEEAGAGLSVTGEADLYTKIDDLLRRPEVLRERGARGREAVIANMGAAKRYAAMVGRHLPARSPGVPKGRGGSPGKGPKSASPRSGGKG
;
A
#
# COMPACT_ATOMS: atom_id res chain seq x y z
N LYS A 1 -21.35 -18.27 -1.59
CA LYS A 1 -21.02 -19.32 -0.60
C LYS A 1 -21.34 -18.77 0.79
N LYS A 2 -22.17 -19.42 1.58
CA LYS A 2 -22.41 -19.03 2.98
C LYS A 2 -21.08 -19.18 3.74
N ARG A 3 -20.69 -18.14 4.48
CA ARG A 3 -19.55 -18.18 5.39
C ARG A 3 -19.81 -19.23 6.46
N SER A 4 -18.95 -20.21 6.58
CA SER A 4 -18.86 -21.10 7.74
C SER A 4 -17.97 -20.44 8.81
N ASP A 5 -17.84 -21.02 9.99
CA ASP A 5 -17.12 -20.49 11.17
C ASP A 5 -15.58 -20.37 11.00
N GLU A 6 -15.14 -20.03 9.81
CA GLU A 6 -13.71 -19.89 9.49
C GLU A 6 -13.14 -18.65 10.19
N ARG A 7 -12.13 -18.86 11.03
CA ARG A 7 -11.44 -17.81 11.76
C ARG A 7 -10.39 -17.09 10.91
N ILE A 8 -9.96 -17.72 9.79
CA ILE A 8 -8.92 -17.21 8.90
C ILE A 8 -9.50 -17.14 7.50
N VAL A 9 -9.31 -15.99 6.84
CA VAL A 9 -9.69 -15.76 5.45
C VAL A 9 -8.44 -15.35 4.67
N LEU A 10 -8.09 -16.12 3.64
CA LEU A 10 -7.04 -15.77 2.70
C LEU A 10 -7.65 -14.99 1.53
N ILE A 11 -7.07 -13.83 1.20
CA ILE A 11 -7.41 -13.03 0.03
C ILE A 11 -6.26 -13.20 -0.96
N ASP A 12 -6.48 -13.99 -2.01
CA ASP A 12 -5.49 -14.34 -3.04
C ASP A 12 -5.75 -13.65 -4.39
N VAL A 13 -6.44 -12.53 -4.37
CA VAL A 13 -6.79 -11.74 -5.55
C VAL A 13 -6.12 -10.36 -5.50
N ILE A 14 -5.67 -9.89 -6.65
CA ILE A 14 -5.03 -8.57 -6.79
C ILE A 14 -6.10 -7.47 -6.87
N GLY A 15 -5.85 -6.33 -6.18
CA GLY A 15 -6.68 -5.12 -6.27
C GLY A 15 -7.79 -5.01 -5.21
N GLU A 16 -8.08 -6.05 -4.43
CA GLU A 16 -9.13 -6.02 -3.42
C GLU A 16 -8.64 -5.61 -2.02
N LEU A 17 -7.33 -5.58 -1.78
CA LEU A 17 -6.75 -5.29 -0.47
C LEU A 17 -7.19 -3.93 0.07
N PHE A 18 -7.16 -2.89 -0.75
CA PHE A 18 -7.54 -1.54 -0.34
C PHE A 18 -8.98 -1.47 0.19
N LYS A 19 -9.93 -2.16 -0.46
CA LYS A 19 -11.32 -2.24 0.01
C LYS A 19 -11.45 -3.10 1.27
N THR A 20 -10.61 -4.12 1.41
CA THR A 20 -10.65 -5.02 2.57
C THR A 20 -10.28 -4.30 3.87
N TYR A 21 -9.47 -3.26 3.83
CA TYR A 21 -9.18 -2.45 5.01
C TYR A 21 -10.43 -1.84 5.67
N THR A 22 -11.53 -1.66 4.95
CA THR A 22 -12.80 -1.19 5.54
C THR A 22 -13.29 -2.11 6.66
N LEU A 23 -13.06 -3.42 6.52
CA LEU A 23 -13.51 -4.46 7.44
C LEU A 23 -12.55 -4.65 8.64
N ALA A 24 -11.33 -4.12 8.56
CA ALA A 24 -10.33 -4.30 9.61
C ALA A 24 -10.67 -3.47 10.85
N THR A 25 -10.36 -4.00 12.02
CA THR A 25 -10.35 -3.26 13.30
C THR A 25 -8.97 -2.67 13.54
N VAL A 26 -7.92 -3.47 13.32
CA VAL A 26 -6.52 -3.12 13.42
C VAL A 26 -5.78 -3.79 12.27
N VAL A 27 -4.67 -3.23 11.82
CA VAL A 27 -3.88 -3.78 10.71
C VAL A 27 -2.45 -4.03 11.16
N TYR A 28 -1.90 -5.18 10.81
CA TYR A 28 -0.47 -5.46 10.92
C TYR A 28 0.16 -5.51 9.53
N CYS A 29 1.23 -4.75 9.34
CA CYS A 29 2.00 -4.69 8.10
C CYS A 29 2.98 -5.88 8.03
N GLY A 30 2.70 -6.83 7.17
CA GLY A 30 3.57 -7.98 6.92
C GLY A 30 4.92 -7.59 6.29
N GLY A 31 5.93 -8.47 6.41
CA GLY A 31 7.27 -8.20 5.89
C GLY A 31 8.12 -7.23 6.71
N SER A 32 7.59 -6.69 7.82
CA SER A 32 8.26 -5.67 8.62
C SER A 32 9.02 -6.23 9.85
N LEU A 33 8.76 -7.46 10.28
CA LEU A 33 9.56 -8.16 11.32
C LEU A 33 10.80 -8.86 10.76
N VAL A 34 10.93 -8.90 9.45
CA VAL A 34 12.10 -9.44 8.73
C VAL A 34 12.64 -8.35 7.80
N PRO A 35 13.91 -8.39 7.37
CA PRO A 35 14.51 -7.32 6.55
C PRO A 35 13.96 -7.34 5.10
N ARG A 36 12.73 -6.86 4.92
CA ARG A 36 12.03 -6.76 3.64
C ARG A 36 11.44 -5.38 3.35
N GLY A 37 11.82 -4.37 4.15
CA GLY A 37 11.42 -2.97 3.90
C GLY A 37 9.97 -2.60 4.24
N GLY A 38 9.15 -3.57 4.68
CA GLY A 38 7.75 -3.35 5.04
C GLY A 38 6.80 -3.30 3.83
N GLN A 39 5.66 -2.62 4.01
CA GLN A 39 4.63 -2.40 3.00
C GLN A 39 4.01 -1.01 3.21
N ASN A 40 3.20 -0.54 2.25
CA ASN A 40 2.52 0.75 2.33
C ASN A 40 1.51 0.80 3.49
N ILE A 41 1.84 1.57 4.51
CA ILE A 41 1.03 1.75 5.73
C ILE A 41 0.03 2.92 5.64
N LEU A 42 0.13 3.77 4.61
CA LEU A 42 -0.83 4.86 4.43
C LEU A 42 -2.19 4.37 3.94
N GLU A 43 -2.24 3.25 3.22
CA GLU A 43 -3.49 2.69 2.72
C GLU A 43 -4.47 2.33 3.84
N PRO A 44 -4.10 1.51 4.84
CA PRO A 44 -4.98 1.24 5.97
C PRO A 44 -5.23 2.49 6.83
N ALA A 45 -4.25 3.38 6.99
CA ALA A 45 -4.42 4.62 7.73
C ALA A 45 -5.44 5.57 7.07
N ALA A 46 -5.50 5.61 5.73
CA ALA A 46 -6.52 6.35 5.00
C ALA A 46 -7.96 5.88 5.33
N TRP A 47 -8.12 4.62 5.72
CA TRP A 47 -9.37 4.05 6.23
C TRP A 47 -9.58 4.25 7.74
N GLY A 48 -8.74 5.05 8.38
CA GLY A 48 -8.83 5.31 9.82
C GLY A 48 -8.45 4.10 10.66
N LYS A 49 -7.52 3.25 10.19
CA LYS A 49 -7.06 2.09 10.94
C LYS A 49 -5.74 2.39 11.64
N VAL A 50 -5.59 1.87 12.86
CA VAL A 50 -4.29 1.81 13.54
C VAL A 50 -3.47 0.73 12.87
N VAL A 51 -2.20 1.04 12.59
CA VAL A 51 -1.30 0.14 11.86
C VAL A 51 -0.11 -0.23 12.74
N LEU A 52 0.11 -1.53 12.93
CA LEU A 52 1.30 -2.06 13.59
C LEU A 52 2.29 -2.57 12.55
N TYR A 53 3.58 -2.42 12.82
CA TYR A 53 4.67 -2.87 11.94
C TYR A 53 5.93 -3.16 12.76
N GLY A 54 6.78 -4.02 12.22
CA GLY A 54 8.10 -4.31 12.78
C GLY A 54 9.14 -3.23 12.49
N PRO A 55 10.42 -3.46 12.85
CA PRO A 55 11.49 -2.49 12.68
C PRO A 55 11.88 -2.23 11.22
N SER A 56 11.68 -3.23 10.32
CA SER A 56 12.05 -3.12 8.90
C SER A 56 10.96 -2.37 8.12
N MET A 57 11.16 -1.05 8.00
CA MET A 57 10.29 -0.10 7.29
C MET A 57 11.12 0.87 6.46
N GLU A 58 12.24 0.41 5.92
CA GLU A 58 13.22 1.24 5.23
C GLU A 58 12.64 1.91 3.99
N ASP A 59 11.74 1.21 3.28
CA ASP A 59 11.09 1.71 2.07
C ASP A 59 9.97 2.73 2.38
N PHE A 60 9.54 2.83 3.64
CA PHE A 60 8.40 3.65 4.09
C PHE A 60 8.74 4.53 5.32
N THR A 61 9.95 5.06 5.37
CA THR A 61 10.45 5.83 6.52
C THR A 61 9.63 7.10 6.78
N ASN A 62 9.22 7.82 5.73
CA ASN A 62 8.44 9.05 5.85
C ASN A 62 7.00 8.76 6.29
N GLU A 63 6.41 7.71 5.75
CA GLU A 63 5.06 7.23 6.09
C GLU A 63 5.00 6.76 7.54
N LYS A 64 6.05 6.06 7.97
CA LYS A 64 6.23 5.63 9.36
C LYS A 64 6.26 6.84 10.30
N ALA A 65 7.14 7.81 10.04
CA ALA A 65 7.25 9.02 10.86
C ALA A 65 5.92 9.78 10.95
N LEU A 66 5.23 9.95 9.82
CA LEU A 66 3.92 10.60 9.75
C LEU A 66 2.88 9.91 10.66
N LEU A 67 2.79 8.58 10.60
CA LEU A 67 1.80 7.85 11.38
C LEU A 67 2.18 7.70 12.85
N GLU A 68 3.47 7.65 13.19
CA GLU A 68 3.94 7.68 14.58
C GLU A 68 3.64 9.02 15.24
N GLU A 69 3.87 10.14 14.56
CA GLU A 69 3.54 11.49 15.03
C GLU A 69 2.02 11.63 15.25
N ALA A 70 1.21 11.10 14.35
CA ALA A 70 -0.25 11.07 14.51
C ALA A 70 -0.71 10.09 15.62
N GLY A 71 0.16 9.23 16.14
CA GLY A 71 -0.16 8.19 17.12
C GLY A 71 -0.98 7.03 16.55
N ALA A 72 -1.05 6.89 15.21
CA ALA A 72 -1.77 5.85 14.48
C ALA A 72 -0.88 4.71 14.00
N GLY A 73 0.44 4.94 13.90
CA GLY A 73 1.47 3.94 13.63
C GLY A 73 2.11 3.45 14.92
N LEU A 74 2.26 2.15 15.08
CA LEU A 74 2.86 1.53 16.26
C LEU A 74 3.93 0.52 15.84
N SER A 75 5.18 0.82 16.19
CA SER A 75 6.27 -0.12 15.99
C SER A 75 6.18 -1.28 16.98
N VAL A 76 6.50 -2.50 16.54
CA VAL A 76 6.58 -3.70 17.38
C VAL A 76 7.96 -4.34 17.21
N THR A 77 8.45 -4.95 18.30
CA THR A 77 9.80 -5.56 18.34
C THR A 77 9.78 -7.06 18.04
N GLY A 78 8.61 -7.69 18.05
CA GLY A 78 8.44 -9.11 17.79
C GLY A 78 7.03 -9.58 18.07
N GLU A 79 6.83 -10.90 18.04
CA GLU A 79 5.52 -11.54 18.17
C GLU A 79 4.85 -11.22 19.52
N ALA A 80 5.56 -11.32 20.62
CA ALA A 80 5.00 -11.07 21.96
C ALA A 80 4.56 -9.62 22.13
N ASP A 81 5.33 -8.66 21.60
CA ASP A 81 5.00 -7.25 21.64
C ASP A 81 3.79 -6.93 20.73
N LEU A 82 3.75 -7.56 19.54
CA LEU A 82 2.62 -7.48 18.62
C LEU A 82 1.32 -7.95 19.30
N TYR A 83 1.36 -9.13 19.94
CA TYR A 83 0.22 -9.68 20.66
C TYR A 83 -0.26 -8.72 21.76
N THR A 84 0.66 -8.24 22.60
CA THR A 84 0.35 -7.35 23.71
C THR A 84 -0.30 -6.05 23.24
N LYS A 85 0.26 -5.43 22.20
CA LYS A 85 -0.28 -4.18 21.65
C LYS A 85 -1.64 -4.35 20.99
N ILE A 86 -1.86 -5.47 20.29
CA ILE A 86 -3.18 -5.77 19.69
C ILE A 86 -4.21 -6.02 20.80
N ASP A 87 -3.91 -6.84 21.80
CA ASP A 87 -4.84 -7.12 22.91
C ASP A 87 -5.22 -5.83 23.65
N ASP A 88 -4.25 -4.97 23.97
CA ASP A 88 -4.46 -3.70 24.60
C ASP A 88 -5.36 -2.75 23.77
N LEU A 89 -5.12 -2.68 22.46
CA LEU A 89 -5.93 -1.86 21.57
C LEU A 89 -7.36 -2.37 21.45
N LEU A 90 -7.55 -3.70 21.34
CA LEU A 90 -8.87 -4.31 21.23
C LEU A 90 -9.71 -4.14 22.49
N ARG A 91 -9.08 -4.04 23.66
CA ARG A 91 -9.76 -3.74 24.95
C ARG A 91 -10.17 -2.26 25.08
N ARG A 92 -9.64 -1.37 24.24
CA ARG A 92 -9.88 0.07 24.28
C ARG A 92 -10.37 0.59 22.92
N PRO A 93 -11.60 0.27 22.50
CA PRO A 93 -12.12 0.61 21.18
C PRO A 93 -12.22 2.13 20.93
N GLU A 94 -12.36 2.94 21.97
CA GLU A 94 -12.33 4.40 21.87
C GLU A 94 -10.94 4.91 21.46
N VAL A 95 -9.87 4.33 22.03
CA VAL A 95 -8.47 4.66 21.68
C VAL A 95 -8.18 4.26 20.22
N LEU A 96 -8.67 3.11 19.79
CA LEU A 96 -8.55 2.68 18.39
C LEU A 96 -9.18 3.69 17.44
N ARG A 97 -10.42 4.12 17.74
CA ARG A 97 -11.13 5.09 16.89
C ARG A 97 -10.43 6.44 16.83
N GLU A 98 -10.02 6.95 18.00
CA GLU A 98 -9.32 8.24 18.10
C GLU A 98 -7.98 8.21 17.33
N ARG A 99 -7.14 7.21 17.57
CA ARG A 99 -5.87 7.05 16.84
C ARG A 99 -6.07 6.88 15.36
N GLY A 100 -7.03 6.05 14.95
CA GLY A 100 -7.37 5.84 13.54
C GLY A 100 -7.83 7.13 12.87
N ALA A 101 -8.66 7.93 13.52
CA ALA A 101 -9.10 9.23 13.00
C ALA A 101 -7.91 10.19 12.80
N ARG A 102 -7.01 10.32 13.77
CA ARG A 102 -5.79 11.14 13.64
C ARG A 102 -4.90 10.67 12.49
N GLY A 103 -4.71 9.36 12.34
CA GLY A 103 -3.95 8.80 11.22
C GLY A 103 -4.56 9.15 9.87
N ARG A 104 -5.88 9.03 9.74
CA ARG A 104 -6.59 9.42 8.52
C ARG A 104 -6.43 10.92 8.21
N GLU A 105 -6.56 11.78 9.19
CA GLU A 105 -6.35 13.23 9.05
C GLU A 105 -4.93 13.54 8.58
N ALA A 106 -3.91 12.91 9.19
CA ALA A 106 -2.53 13.07 8.78
C ALA A 106 -2.29 12.66 7.32
N VAL A 107 -2.86 11.53 6.88
CA VAL A 107 -2.78 11.08 5.48
C VAL A 107 -3.43 12.09 4.54
N ILE A 108 -4.63 12.57 4.85
CA ILE A 108 -5.35 13.55 4.02
C ILE A 108 -4.56 14.86 3.92
N ALA A 109 -4.01 15.35 5.03
CA ALA A 109 -3.18 16.55 5.07
C ALA A 109 -1.91 16.40 4.20
N ASN A 110 -1.27 15.23 4.27
CA ASN A 110 -0.08 14.92 3.46
C ASN A 110 -0.40 14.87 1.95
N MET A 111 -1.51 14.26 1.56
CA MET A 111 -1.98 14.29 0.16
C MET A 111 -2.22 15.71 -0.33
N GLY A 112 -2.81 16.58 0.50
CA GLY A 112 -3.00 18.00 0.20
C GLY A 112 -1.68 18.75 0.00
N ALA A 113 -0.63 18.42 0.77
CA ALA A 113 0.70 18.99 0.60
C ALA A 113 1.31 18.62 -0.76
N ALA A 114 1.27 17.35 -1.15
CA ALA A 114 1.74 16.90 -2.46
C ALA A 114 1.06 17.64 -3.63
N LYS A 115 -0.25 17.88 -3.54
CA LYS A 115 -1.00 18.66 -4.53
C LYS A 115 -0.55 20.13 -4.58
N ARG A 116 -0.27 20.75 -3.41
CA ARG A 116 0.26 22.12 -3.33
C ARG A 116 1.65 22.22 -3.95
N TYR A 117 2.54 21.26 -3.68
CA TYR A 117 3.88 21.22 -4.28
C TYR A 117 3.80 21.04 -5.80
N ALA A 118 2.96 20.14 -6.30
CA ALA A 118 2.76 19.96 -7.74
C ALA A 118 2.28 21.27 -8.41
N ALA A 119 1.36 21.99 -7.78
CA ALA A 119 0.89 23.29 -8.26
C ALA A 119 1.99 24.36 -8.22
N MET A 120 2.86 24.37 -7.21
CA MET A 120 4.01 25.29 -7.11
C MET A 120 5.03 25.02 -8.21
N VAL A 121 5.43 23.76 -8.40
CA VAL A 121 6.34 23.36 -9.48
C VAL A 121 5.76 23.69 -10.85
N GLY A 122 4.47 23.44 -11.06
CA GLY A 122 3.77 23.76 -12.31
C GLY A 122 3.81 25.23 -12.69
N ARG A 123 3.89 26.17 -11.72
CA ARG A 123 4.03 27.63 -11.99
C ARG A 123 5.43 28.02 -12.47
N HIS A 124 6.45 27.22 -12.15
CA HIS A 124 7.85 27.48 -12.51
C HIS A 124 8.30 26.67 -13.73
N LEU A 125 7.46 25.74 -14.21
CA LEU A 125 7.74 25.05 -15.47
C LEU A 125 7.39 26.01 -16.64
N PRO A 126 8.28 26.16 -17.64
CA PRO A 126 7.96 26.91 -18.85
C PRO A 126 6.70 26.30 -19.49
N ALA A 127 5.80 27.18 -19.98
CA ALA A 127 4.61 26.73 -20.70
C ALA A 127 5.03 25.76 -21.79
N ARG A 128 4.43 24.59 -21.80
CA ARG A 128 4.70 23.54 -22.80
C ARG A 128 4.47 24.15 -24.17
N SER A 129 5.53 24.27 -24.98
CA SER A 129 5.40 24.76 -26.35
C SER A 129 4.33 23.94 -27.07
N PRO A 130 3.34 24.56 -27.73
CA PRO A 130 2.35 23.85 -28.52
C PRO A 130 3.04 23.25 -29.73
N GLY A 131 3.41 21.97 -29.71
CA GLY A 131 4.09 21.43 -30.90
C GLY A 131 4.69 20.02 -30.79
N VAL A 132 4.35 19.22 -29.81
CA VAL A 132 4.68 17.79 -29.91
C VAL A 132 3.40 17.03 -30.26
N PRO A 133 3.23 16.52 -31.50
CA PRO A 133 2.08 15.71 -31.83
C PRO A 133 2.07 14.45 -30.97
N LYS A 134 0.90 14.11 -30.40
CA LYS A 134 0.68 12.82 -29.75
C LYS A 134 1.09 11.73 -30.75
N GLY A 135 2.18 11.02 -30.45
CA GLY A 135 2.57 9.84 -31.23
C GLY A 135 1.36 8.92 -31.32
N ARG A 136 0.95 8.62 -32.56
CA ARG A 136 -0.06 7.61 -32.83
C ARG A 136 0.40 6.32 -32.16
N GLY A 137 -0.42 5.78 -31.28
CA GLY A 137 -0.22 4.48 -30.69
C GLY A 137 0.00 3.46 -31.79
N GLY A 138 1.25 2.99 -31.94
CA GLY A 138 1.58 1.91 -32.83
C GLY A 138 0.91 0.65 -32.26
N SER A 139 0.05 0.04 -33.09
CA SER A 139 -0.46 -1.30 -32.83
C SER A 139 0.74 -2.26 -32.65
N PRO A 140 0.69 -3.21 -31.75
CA PRO A 140 1.74 -4.20 -31.61
C PRO A 140 1.81 -5.03 -32.91
N GLY A 141 2.93 -4.88 -33.63
CA GLY A 141 3.21 -5.65 -34.82
C GLY A 141 3.21 -7.14 -34.49
N LYS A 142 2.50 -7.91 -35.31
CA LYS A 142 2.56 -9.37 -35.32
C LYS A 142 4.01 -9.79 -35.56
N GLY A 143 4.62 -10.45 -34.55
CA GLY A 143 5.94 -11.07 -34.70
C GLY A 143 5.97 -12.11 -35.80
N PRO A 144 7.15 -12.35 -36.40
CA PRO A 144 7.30 -13.29 -37.52
C PRO A 144 7.04 -14.72 -37.04
N LYS A 145 6.25 -15.45 -37.82
CA LYS A 145 6.01 -16.89 -37.63
C LYS A 145 7.33 -17.63 -37.81
N SER A 146 7.80 -18.31 -36.77
CA SER A 146 8.92 -19.25 -36.88
C SER A 146 8.54 -20.42 -37.77
N ALA A 147 9.27 -20.58 -38.90
CA ALA A 147 9.17 -21.73 -39.74
C ALA A 147 9.87 -22.93 -39.05
N SER A 148 9.14 -24.01 -38.86
CA SER A 148 9.70 -25.31 -38.46
C SER A 148 10.52 -25.91 -39.58
N PRO A 149 11.72 -26.48 -39.31
CA PRO A 149 12.44 -27.26 -40.31
C PRO A 149 11.80 -28.65 -40.43
N ARG A 150 11.49 -29.01 -41.67
CA ARG A 150 11.08 -30.37 -42.04
C ARG A 150 12.28 -31.31 -41.86
N SER A 151 12.15 -32.34 -41.08
CA SER A 151 13.04 -33.48 -41.06
C SER A 151 12.78 -34.33 -42.30
N GLY A 152 13.71 -34.30 -43.23
CA GLY A 152 13.80 -35.30 -44.30
C GLY A 152 14.47 -36.56 -43.74
N GLY A 153 13.83 -37.71 -43.94
CA GLY A 153 14.40 -39.00 -43.65
C GLY A 153 15.33 -39.47 -44.74
N LYS A 154 16.19 -40.36 -44.35
CA LYS A 154 16.60 -41.57 -45.11
C LYS A 154 17.88 -42.11 -44.46
N GLY A 155 17.88 -43.39 -44.23
CA GLY A 155 19.00 -44.22 -43.91
C GLY A 155 18.69 -45.21 -42.79
#